data_b7c3a60039421057af381c6070aec5d1
#
_entry.id   b7c3a60039421057af381c6070aec5d1
#
_cell.length_a   1.000
_cell.length_b   1.000
_cell.length_c   1.000
_cell.angle_alpha   90.00
_cell.angle_beta   90.00
_cell.angle_gamma   90.00
#
_symmetry.space_group_name_H-M   'P 1'
#
loop_
_entity.id
_entity.type
_entity.pdbx_description
1 polymer ?
#
loop_
_entity_poly.entity_id
_entity_poly.type
_entity_poly.pdbx_seq_one_letter_code
_entity_poly.pdbx_strand_id
1 'polypeptide(L)'
;AGRVFAVTIDNQTHALDSETGEKLWFHAGLAEVASLLGAASPAGQAGNVVTAYSSGELVALRVENGRALWADNLSNVRRIDALSSIADIRGKPVIDRGVVYAISHSGRMVAIDLRSGGRIWERPIAGVETPWVAGDFIYVLTVDSQILCLTRDSGRVRWVTQLPHFVNEEKNKYPIIWTGPVLVSDRLVVGGSHGLAMTISPYTGELLGMQPMPAGVSIPPIVAGETLYFLSDNAR
;
A
#
# COMPACT_ATOMS: atom_id res chain seq x y z
N ALA A 1 -0.32 -23.13 4.73
CA ALA A 1 -1.40 -23.53 3.85
C ALA A 1 -2.64 -23.82 4.68
N GLY A 2 -3.85 -23.68 4.13
CA GLY A 2 -5.10 -23.99 4.81
C GLY A 2 -5.65 -22.87 5.71
N ARG A 3 -5.22 -21.63 5.55
CA ARG A 3 -5.75 -20.48 6.31
C ARG A 3 -5.96 -19.26 5.45
N VAL A 4 -7.04 -18.54 5.75
CA VAL A 4 -7.38 -17.23 5.21
C VAL A 4 -7.23 -16.19 6.32
N PHE A 5 -6.64 -15.06 6.00
CA PHE A 5 -6.48 -13.95 6.93
C PHE A 5 -7.28 -12.75 6.44
N ALA A 6 -8.03 -12.15 7.36
CA ALA A 6 -8.82 -10.95 7.10
C ALA A 6 -8.60 -9.92 8.21
N VAL A 7 -8.54 -8.65 7.85
CA VAL A 7 -8.52 -7.53 8.80
C VAL A 7 -9.87 -6.84 8.74
N THR A 8 -10.43 -6.56 9.91
CA THR A 8 -11.68 -5.81 10.04
C THR A 8 -11.42 -4.32 10.23
N ILE A 9 -12.44 -3.50 10.02
CA ILE A 9 -12.38 -2.05 10.28
C ILE A 9 -12.13 -1.70 11.75
N ASP A 10 -12.40 -2.65 12.67
CA ASP A 10 -12.16 -2.51 14.11
C ASP A 10 -10.73 -2.92 14.49
N ASN A 11 -9.80 -2.93 13.55
CA ASN A 11 -8.41 -3.32 13.77
C ASN A 11 -8.23 -4.74 14.35
N GLN A 12 -9.05 -5.69 13.91
CA GLN A 12 -8.89 -7.09 14.28
C GLN A 12 -8.42 -7.91 13.07
N THR A 13 -7.39 -8.72 13.28
CA THR A 13 -6.96 -9.73 12.32
C THR A 13 -7.54 -11.07 12.71
N HIS A 14 -8.30 -11.68 11.81
CA HIS A 14 -8.86 -13.02 11.96
C HIS A 14 -8.13 -14.02 11.08
N ALA A 15 -7.82 -15.18 11.63
CA ALA A 15 -7.44 -16.36 10.87
C ALA A 15 -8.58 -17.33 10.82
N LEU A 16 -8.96 -17.72 9.63
CA LEU A 16 -10.03 -18.67 9.34
C LEU A 16 -9.43 -19.92 8.69
N ASP A 17 -10.01 -21.05 8.96
CA ASP A 17 -9.74 -22.27 8.19
C ASP A 17 -10.22 -22.06 6.74
N SER A 18 -9.40 -22.41 5.76
CA SER A 18 -9.71 -22.15 4.36
C SER A 18 -10.75 -23.08 3.76
N GLU A 19 -11.05 -24.22 4.41
CA GLU A 19 -12.01 -25.22 3.94
C GLU A 19 -13.36 -25.04 4.64
N THR A 20 -13.35 -24.84 5.96
CA THR A 20 -14.56 -24.76 6.78
C THR A 20 -15.04 -23.34 7.03
N GLY A 21 -14.15 -22.34 6.93
CA GLY A 21 -14.42 -20.96 7.31
C GLY A 21 -14.44 -20.75 8.84
N GLU A 22 -14.14 -21.77 9.64
CA GLU A 22 -14.10 -21.66 11.09
C GLU A 22 -12.98 -20.71 11.55
N LYS A 23 -13.29 -19.93 12.59
CA LYS A 23 -12.34 -19.01 13.21
C LYS A 23 -11.32 -19.77 14.05
N LEU A 24 -10.05 -19.74 13.64
CA LEU A 24 -8.96 -20.40 14.32
C LEU A 24 -8.40 -19.56 15.48
N TRP A 25 -8.18 -18.28 15.21
CA TRP A 25 -7.71 -17.29 16.18
C TRP A 25 -8.01 -15.87 15.71
N PHE A 26 -7.85 -14.90 16.60
CA PHE A 26 -7.85 -13.48 16.25
C PHE A 26 -6.79 -12.73 17.06
N HIS A 27 -6.38 -11.58 16.51
CA HIS A 27 -5.52 -10.61 17.17
C HIS A 27 -6.17 -9.23 17.06
N ALA A 28 -6.24 -8.50 18.16
CA ALA A 28 -6.78 -7.15 18.20
C ALA A 28 -5.63 -6.13 18.27
N GLY A 29 -5.60 -5.19 17.34
CA GLY A 29 -4.77 -3.99 17.41
C GLY A 29 -5.43 -2.90 18.26
N LEU A 30 -4.80 -1.73 18.31
CA LEU A 30 -5.36 -0.57 19.01
C LEU A 30 -6.62 -0.06 18.32
N ALA A 31 -7.64 0.22 19.10
CA ALA A 31 -8.86 0.82 18.58
C ALA A 31 -8.61 2.29 18.23
N GLU A 32 -9.13 2.73 17.08
CA GLU A 32 -9.10 4.12 16.65
C GLU A 32 -10.50 4.68 16.49
N VAL A 33 -10.66 5.99 16.78
CA VAL A 33 -11.95 6.68 16.71
C VAL A 33 -12.26 7.13 15.27
N ALA A 34 -11.23 7.35 14.45
CA ALA A 34 -11.37 7.78 13.05
C ALA A 34 -10.34 7.05 12.18
N SER A 35 -10.80 6.45 11.09
CA SER A 35 -9.95 5.77 10.10
C SER A 35 -10.40 6.11 8.67
N LEU A 36 -9.50 5.94 7.72
CA LEU A 36 -9.86 5.92 6.31
C LEU A 36 -10.69 4.66 6.03
N LEU A 37 -11.63 4.75 5.08
CA LEU A 37 -12.43 3.59 4.67
C LEU A 37 -11.55 2.50 4.07
N GLY A 38 -11.66 1.30 4.60
CA GLY A 38 -10.92 0.12 4.16
C GLY A 38 -9.93 -0.38 5.20
N ALA A 39 -9.57 -1.63 5.11
CA ALA A 39 -8.54 -2.27 5.91
C ALA A 39 -7.48 -2.89 4.99
N ALA A 40 -6.22 -2.77 5.34
CA ALA A 40 -5.12 -3.36 4.59
C ALA A 40 -5.21 -4.89 4.63
N SER A 41 -5.14 -5.54 3.46
CA SER A 41 -5.01 -7.00 3.42
C SER A 41 -3.68 -7.42 4.05
N PRO A 42 -3.64 -8.46 4.89
CA PRO A 42 -2.40 -8.95 5.47
C PRO A 42 -1.44 -9.53 4.42
N ALA A 43 -0.16 -9.52 4.70
CA ALA A 43 0.87 -10.19 3.92
C ALA A 43 1.43 -11.39 4.67
N GLY A 44 1.62 -12.54 3.99
CA GLY A 44 2.13 -13.76 4.62
C GLY A 44 3.40 -14.27 3.98
N GLN A 45 4.40 -14.65 4.80
CA GLN A 45 5.63 -15.33 4.36
C GLN A 45 6.23 -16.14 5.51
N ALA A 46 6.74 -17.33 5.19
CA ALA A 46 7.57 -18.16 6.08
C ALA A 46 6.94 -18.39 7.50
N GLY A 47 5.64 -18.70 7.56
CA GLY A 47 4.94 -18.96 8.82
C GLY A 47 4.57 -17.71 9.62
N ASN A 48 4.80 -16.52 9.07
CA ASN A 48 4.43 -15.24 9.64
C ASN A 48 3.36 -14.56 8.78
N VAL A 49 2.49 -13.80 9.41
CA VAL A 49 1.55 -12.88 8.77
C VAL A 49 1.77 -11.48 9.34
N VAL A 50 1.97 -10.51 8.46
CA VAL A 50 2.11 -9.11 8.82
C VAL A 50 0.80 -8.40 8.52
N THR A 51 0.25 -7.77 9.52
CA THR A 51 -1.00 -7.03 9.48
C THR A 51 -0.76 -5.56 9.79
N ALA A 52 -1.51 -4.70 9.14
CA ALA A 52 -1.45 -3.26 9.31
C ALA A 52 -2.83 -2.75 9.74
N TYR A 53 -2.85 -1.75 10.61
CA TYR A 53 -4.06 -1.22 11.21
C TYR A 53 -4.22 0.28 10.96
N SER A 54 -5.44 0.78 11.11
CA SER A 54 -5.75 2.21 11.01
C SER A 54 -5.10 3.04 12.12
N SER A 55 -4.73 2.42 13.23
CA SER A 55 -3.94 3.03 14.31
C SER A 55 -2.49 3.36 13.92
N GLY A 56 -2.06 2.96 12.72
CA GLY A 56 -0.65 3.03 12.30
C GLY A 56 0.21 1.90 12.82
N GLU A 57 -0.38 0.94 13.53
CA GLU A 57 0.35 -0.26 13.97
C GLU A 57 0.62 -1.20 12.80
N LEU A 58 1.81 -1.76 12.79
CA LEU A 58 2.25 -2.84 11.91
C LEU A 58 2.71 -4.00 12.80
N VAL A 59 2.03 -5.14 12.72
CA VAL A 59 2.25 -6.26 13.62
C VAL A 59 2.57 -7.53 12.84
N ALA A 60 3.63 -8.24 13.22
CA ALA A 60 3.88 -9.58 12.72
C ALA A 60 3.35 -10.62 13.69
N LEU A 61 2.55 -11.52 13.18
CA LEU A 61 1.89 -12.59 13.96
C LEU A 61 2.35 -13.96 13.47
N ARG A 62 2.41 -14.94 14.36
CA ARG A 62 2.56 -16.34 13.95
C ARG A 62 1.28 -16.83 13.26
N VAL A 63 1.44 -17.40 12.08
CA VAL A 63 0.34 -17.98 11.31
C VAL A 63 -0.42 -19.04 12.13
N GLU A 64 0.27 -19.79 12.99
CA GLU A 64 -0.28 -20.94 13.72
C GLU A 64 -1.30 -20.54 14.79
N ASN A 65 -1.04 -19.46 15.52
CA ASN A 65 -1.77 -19.14 16.76
C ASN A 65 -2.03 -17.65 17.00
N GLY A 66 -1.67 -16.77 16.05
CA GLY A 66 -1.87 -15.33 16.16
C GLY A 66 -1.01 -14.62 17.20
N ARG A 67 0.01 -15.30 17.79
CA ARG A 67 0.90 -14.66 18.74
C ARG A 67 1.78 -13.62 18.06
N ALA A 68 1.80 -12.41 18.61
CA ALA A 68 2.67 -11.34 18.12
C ALA A 68 4.15 -11.70 18.31
N LEU A 69 4.92 -11.51 17.24
CA LEU A 69 6.37 -11.67 17.22
C LEU A 69 7.05 -10.32 17.49
N TRP A 70 6.56 -9.29 16.80
CA TRP A 70 6.96 -7.92 16.98
C TRP A 70 5.83 -6.98 16.54
N ALA A 71 5.87 -5.76 17.03
CA ALA A 71 4.99 -4.68 16.61
C ALA A 71 5.83 -3.41 16.39
N ASP A 72 5.42 -2.61 15.43
CA ASP A 72 5.97 -1.30 15.15
C ASP A 72 4.82 -0.31 14.94
N ASN A 73 5.10 1.00 15.02
CA ASN A 73 4.08 2.02 14.83
C ASN A 73 4.58 3.07 13.82
N LEU A 74 3.78 3.28 12.77
CA LEU A 74 4.06 4.20 11.68
C LEU A 74 3.36 5.56 11.86
N SER A 75 2.70 5.79 13.01
CA SER A 75 2.11 7.10 13.29
C SER A 75 3.20 8.17 13.43
N ASN A 76 2.93 9.37 12.91
CA ASN A 76 3.85 10.48 13.05
C ASN A 76 3.56 11.23 14.36
N VAL A 77 4.57 11.39 15.21
CA VAL A 77 4.43 12.06 16.52
C VAL A 77 4.25 13.58 16.38
N ARG A 78 4.61 14.17 15.25
CA ARG A 78 4.42 15.60 14.97
C ARG A 78 3.04 15.86 14.36
N ARG A 79 2.04 15.92 15.20
CA ARG A 79 0.67 16.30 14.84
C ARG A 79 0.59 17.81 14.69
N ILE A 80 0.69 18.32 13.48
CA ILE A 80 0.51 19.75 13.19
C ILE A 80 -0.92 20.04 12.70
N ASP A 81 -1.56 19.07 12.01
CA ASP A 81 -2.90 19.22 11.42
C ASP A 81 -3.80 18.02 11.71
N ALA A 82 -5.12 18.23 11.70
CA ALA A 82 -6.11 17.18 11.91
C ALA A 82 -6.03 16.03 10.88
N LEU A 83 -5.63 16.33 9.63
CA LEU A 83 -5.44 15.34 8.57
C LEU A 83 -4.16 14.51 8.77
N SER A 84 -3.08 15.12 9.26
CA SER A 84 -1.83 14.42 9.58
C SER A 84 -1.95 13.53 10.85
N SER A 85 -3.07 13.66 11.59
CA SER A 85 -3.37 12.80 12.74
C SER A 85 -3.88 11.42 12.35
N ILE A 86 -4.31 11.22 11.09
CA ILE A 86 -4.74 9.91 10.58
C ILE A 86 -3.49 9.08 10.30
N ALA A 87 -3.21 8.12 11.18
CA ALA A 87 -2.02 7.28 11.12
C ALA A 87 -2.17 6.08 10.16
N ASP A 88 -3.30 5.95 9.51
CA ASP A 88 -3.79 4.80 8.78
C ASP A 88 -2.76 4.20 7.79
N ILE A 89 -2.56 2.88 7.90
CA ILE A 89 -1.83 2.08 6.93
C ILE A 89 -2.86 1.36 6.08
N ARG A 90 -3.30 1.98 4.99
CA ARG A 90 -4.30 1.42 4.08
C ARG A 90 -3.68 0.51 3.03
N GLY A 91 -2.49 0.83 2.55
CA GLY A 91 -1.75 0.00 1.62
C GLY A 91 -1.36 -1.34 2.25
N LYS A 92 -1.53 -2.44 1.50
CA LYS A 92 -1.09 -3.76 1.94
C LYS A 92 0.42 -3.74 2.23
N PRO A 93 0.90 -4.25 3.37
CA PRO A 93 2.31 -4.49 3.60
C PRO A 93 2.86 -5.45 2.53
N VAL A 94 4.05 -5.21 2.04
CA VAL A 94 4.72 -6.08 1.07
C VAL A 94 5.87 -6.78 1.75
N ILE A 95 5.92 -8.11 1.65
CA ILE A 95 7.04 -8.91 2.15
C ILE A 95 7.82 -9.45 0.96
N ASP A 96 9.10 -9.07 0.86
CA ASP A 96 9.97 -9.61 -0.16
C ASP A 96 11.37 -9.85 0.40
N ARG A 97 11.93 -11.04 0.16
CA ARG A 97 13.24 -11.50 0.64
C ARG A 97 13.46 -11.26 2.15
N GLY A 98 12.42 -11.51 2.96
CA GLY A 98 12.50 -11.35 4.42
C GLY A 98 12.45 -9.92 4.94
N VAL A 99 12.12 -8.95 4.09
CA VAL A 99 11.92 -7.55 4.45
C VAL A 99 10.47 -7.16 4.25
N VAL A 100 9.90 -6.48 5.23
CA VAL A 100 8.55 -5.92 5.21
C VAL A 100 8.63 -4.45 4.83
N TYR A 101 7.88 -4.06 3.81
CA TYR A 101 7.72 -2.67 3.38
C TYR A 101 6.30 -2.23 3.68
N ALA A 102 6.15 -1.10 4.37
CA ALA A 102 4.86 -0.51 4.69
C ALA A 102 4.93 1.01 4.63
N ILE A 103 3.80 1.62 4.28
CA ILE A 103 3.67 3.07 4.17
C ILE A 103 2.38 3.51 4.85
N SER A 104 2.44 4.62 5.61
CA SER A 104 1.29 5.22 6.27
C SER A 104 0.86 6.53 5.62
N HIS A 105 -0.41 6.88 5.78
CA HIS A 105 -0.95 8.18 5.39
C HIS A 105 -0.25 9.32 6.16
N SER A 106 0.12 9.10 7.41
CA SER A 106 0.74 10.11 8.29
C SER A 106 2.17 10.50 7.90
N GLY A 107 2.74 9.91 6.83
CA GLY A 107 4.04 10.34 6.31
C GLY A 107 5.22 9.49 6.77
N ARG A 108 5.04 8.21 6.95
CA ARG A 108 6.13 7.29 7.29
C ARG A 108 6.11 6.06 6.40
N MET A 109 7.21 5.81 5.74
CA MET A 109 7.49 4.56 5.04
C MET A 109 8.67 3.86 5.70
N VAL A 110 8.57 2.54 5.87
CA VAL A 110 9.59 1.72 6.55
C VAL A 110 9.95 0.48 5.76
N ALA A 111 11.19 0.02 5.96
CA ALA A 111 11.61 -1.35 5.69
C ALA A 111 12.02 -1.99 7.00
N ILE A 112 11.44 -3.15 7.32
CA ILE A 112 11.61 -3.86 8.58
C ILE A 112 12.07 -5.28 8.30
N ASP A 113 13.05 -5.77 9.03
CA ASP A 113 13.43 -7.19 9.00
C ASP A 113 12.29 -8.05 9.56
N LEU A 114 11.76 -8.95 8.73
CA LEU A 114 10.57 -9.76 9.08
C LEU A 114 10.78 -10.60 10.33
N ARG A 115 11.99 -11.06 10.60
CA ARG A 115 12.29 -11.96 11.70
C ARG A 115 12.44 -11.24 13.03
N SER A 116 13.17 -10.13 13.02
CA SER A 116 13.54 -9.40 14.25
C SER A 116 12.61 -8.24 14.57
N GLY A 117 11.88 -7.69 13.58
CA GLY A 117 11.12 -6.45 13.71
C GLY A 117 12.00 -5.19 13.74
N GLY A 118 13.30 -5.34 13.48
CA GLY A 118 14.22 -4.20 13.43
C GLY A 118 14.03 -3.38 12.16
N ARG A 119 13.90 -2.05 12.29
CA ARG A 119 13.85 -1.14 11.13
C ARG A 119 15.20 -1.15 10.44
N ILE A 120 15.21 -1.47 9.13
CA ILE A 120 16.38 -1.37 8.26
C ILE A 120 16.56 0.08 7.83
N TRP A 121 15.47 0.72 7.42
CA TRP A 121 15.42 2.15 7.12
C TRP A 121 13.99 2.70 7.30
N GLU A 122 13.93 4.02 7.40
CA GLU A 122 12.70 4.82 7.46
C GLU A 122 12.83 6.04 6.57
N ARG A 123 11.71 6.44 5.92
CA ARG A 123 11.63 7.65 5.10
C ARG A 123 10.35 8.44 5.39
N PRO A 124 10.42 9.78 5.38
CA PRO A 124 9.26 10.65 5.54
C PRO A 124 8.46 10.72 4.23
N ILE A 125 7.74 9.65 3.92
CA ILE A 125 6.92 9.52 2.70
C ILE A 125 5.52 9.10 3.12
N ALA A 126 4.51 9.87 2.69
CA ALA A 126 3.10 9.60 2.91
C ALA A 126 2.48 8.87 1.72
N GLY A 127 1.71 7.82 1.97
CA GLY A 127 1.01 7.08 0.94
C GLY A 127 -0.09 6.19 1.51
N VAL A 128 -1.04 5.83 0.65
CA VAL A 128 -2.18 4.96 1.00
C VAL A 128 -2.27 3.73 0.11
N GLU A 129 -1.48 3.70 -0.95
CA GLU A 129 -1.43 2.59 -1.90
C GLU A 129 -0.35 1.58 -1.52
N THR A 130 -0.52 0.34 -2.01
CA THR A 130 0.46 -0.72 -1.78
C THR A 130 1.77 -0.42 -2.53
N PRO A 131 2.93 -0.39 -1.88
CA PRO A 131 4.20 -0.24 -2.57
C PRO A 131 4.47 -1.40 -3.53
N TRP A 132 5.01 -1.13 -4.70
CA TRP A 132 5.41 -2.18 -5.64
C TRP A 132 6.91 -2.44 -5.53
N VAL A 133 7.29 -3.65 -5.12
CA VAL A 133 8.69 -4.05 -4.95
C VAL A 133 9.12 -4.92 -6.15
N ALA A 134 10.16 -4.50 -6.85
CA ALA A 134 10.71 -5.24 -7.99
C ALA A 134 12.24 -5.08 -8.07
N GLY A 135 12.94 -6.20 -8.09
CA GLY A 135 14.41 -6.20 -8.13
C GLY A 135 15.01 -5.43 -6.95
N ASP A 136 15.78 -4.39 -7.26
CA ASP A 136 16.45 -3.54 -6.29
C ASP A 136 15.69 -2.22 -6.04
N PHE A 137 14.46 -2.12 -6.53
CA PHE A 137 13.67 -0.90 -6.46
C PHE A 137 12.31 -1.10 -5.81
N ILE A 138 11.77 0.00 -5.30
CA ILE A 138 10.42 0.11 -4.75
C ILE A 138 9.76 1.31 -5.41
N TYR A 139 8.57 1.09 -5.93
CA TYR A 139 7.76 2.15 -6.53
C TYR A 139 6.60 2.48 -5.61
N VAL A 140 6.41 3.76 -5.36
CA VAL A 140 5.45 4.27 -4.37
C VAL A 140 4.61 5.37 -4.99
N LEU A 141 3.30 5.31 -4.80
CA LEU A 141 2.40 6.41 -5.07
C LEU A 141 2.14 7.18 -3.77
N THR A 142 2.49 8.45 -3.75
CA THR A 142 2.33 9.31 -2.57
C THR A 142 0.95 9.99 -2.54
N VAL A 143 0.58 10.50 -1.36
CA VAL A 143 -0.64 11.33 -1.19
C VAL A 143 -0.57 12.63 -2.01
N ASP A 144 0.63 13.11 -2.35
CA ASP A 144 0.87 14.29 -3.17
C ASP A 144 0.89 13.98 -4.68
N SER A 145 0.24 12.89 -5.10
CA SER A 145 0.18 12.45 -6.51
C SER A 145 1.56 12.34 -7.17
N GLN A 146 2.56 11.83 -6.44
CA GLN A 146 3.89 11.58 -6.96
C GLN A 146 4.15 10.08 -7.06
N ILE A 147 4.79 9.65 -8.14
CA ILE A 147 5.42 8.33 -8.21
C ILE A 147 6.88 8.49 -7.84
N LEU A 148 7.31 7.73 -6.85
CA LEU A 148 8.69 7.67 -6.42
C LEU A 148 9.29 6.32 -6.79
N CYS A 149 10.53 6.31 -7.27
CA CYS A 149 11.39 5.13 -7.28
C CYS A 149 12.39 5.24 -6.15
N LEU A 150 12.40 4.25 -5.28
CA LEU A 150 13.33 4.17 -4.16
C LEU A 150 14.27 2.99 -4.35
N THR A 151 15.51 3.11 -3.87
CA THR A 151 16.38 1.95 -3.73
C THR A 151 15.91 1.07 -2.58
N ARG A 152 15.92 -0.22 -2.76
CA ARG A 152 15.42 -1.19 -1.80
C ARG A 152 16.26 -1.26 -0.52
N ASP A 153 17.58 -1.15 -0.63
CA ASP A 153 18.55 -1.29 0.44
C ASP A 153 18.50 -0.15 1.46
N SER A 154 18.25 1.06 0.99
CA SER A 154 18.38 2.27 1.79
C SER A 154 17.18 3.22 1.71
N GLY A 155 16.20 2.94 0.86
CA GLY A 155 15.03 3.82 0.65
C GLY A 155 15.42 5.19 0.06
N ARG A 156 16.57 5.30 -0.63
CA ARG A 156 16.95 6.54 -1.30
C ARG A 156 16.14 6.75 -2.57
N VAL A 157 15.66 7.97 -2.77
CA VAL A 157 14.94 8.36 -3.97
C VAL A 157 15.90 8.37 -5.17
N ARG A 158 15.54 7.66 -6.24
CA ARG A 158 16.22 7.61 -7.52
C ARG A 158 15.65 8.66 -8.48
N TRP A 159 14.34 8.69 -8.60
CA TRP A 159 13.60 9.66 -9.38
C TRP A 159 12.22 9.91 -8.77
N VAL A 160 11.61 11.02 -9.16
CA VAL A 160 10.26 11.46 -8.79
C VAL A 160 9.54 11.88 -10.04
N THR A 161 8.29 11.44 -10.20
CA THR A 161 7.41 11.88 -11.28
C THR A 161 6.16 12.48 -10.67
N GLN A 162 5.88 13.75 -10.98
CA GLN A 162 4.65 14.41 -10.57
C GLN A 162 3.52 14.01 -11.52
N LEU A 163 2.45 13.47 -10.97
CA LEU A 163 1.19 13.26 -11.67
C LEU A 163 0.29 14.50 -11.47
N PRO A 164 -0.66 14.75 -12.37
CA PRO A 164 -1.65 15.80 -12.19
C PRO A 164 -2.43 15.63 -10.87
N HIS A 165 -2.63 16.73 -10.15
CA HIS A 165 -3.46 16.76 -8.94
C HIS A 165 -4.93 16.99 -9.26
N PHE A 166 -5.20 17.77 -10.31
CA PHE A 166 -6.55 18.19 -10.68
C PHE A 166 -6.79 17.96 -12.18
N VAL A 167 -8.03 17.72 -12.55
CA VAL A 167 -8.45 17.70 -13.95
C VAL A 167 -8.28 19.09 -14.58
N ASN A 168 -8.48 20.15 -13.76
CA ASN A 168 -8.20 21.52 -14.14
C ASN A 168 -7.18 22.11 -13.17
N GLU A 169 -5.91 22.01 -13.52
CA GLU A 169 -4.77 22.49 -12.73
C GLU A 169 -4.79 24.00 -12.52
N GLU A 170 -5.19 24.80 -13.52
CA GLU A 170 -5.22 26.25 -13.40
C GLU A 170 -6.20 26.75 -12.34
N LYS A 171 -7.30 26.03 -12.13
CA LYS A 171 -8.37 26.40 -11.19
C LYS A 171 -8.37 25.55 -9.93
N ASN A 172 -7.46 24.59 -9.78
CA ASN A 172 -7.41 23.58 -8.71
C ASN A 172 -8.79 22.90 -8.49
N LYS A 173 -9.43 22.49 -9.61
CA LYS A 173 -10.76 21.87 -9.58
C LYS A 173 -10.73 20.43 -10.01
N TYR A 174 -11.60 19.65 -9.38
CA TYR A 174 -11.77 18.21 -9.62
C TYR A 174 -10.50 17.44 -9.30
N PRO A 175 -10.22 17.20 -8.00
CA PRO A 175 -9.04 16.48 -7.57
C PRO A 175 -9.03 15.07 -8.15
N ILE A 176 -7.86 14.62 -8.59
CA ILE A 176 -7.65 13.28 -9.13
C ILE A 176 -7.14 12.39 -8.01
N ILE A 177 -7.81 11.27 -7.81
CA ILE A 177 -7.32 10.18 -6.96
C ILE A 177 -6.64 9.17 -7.89
N TRP A 178 -5.36 8.95 -7.65
CA TRP A 178 -4.57 7.96 -8.36
C TRP A 178 -4.52 6.64 -7.59
N THR A 179 -4.43 5.52 -8.32
CA THR A 179 -4.30 4.17 -7.77
C THR A 179 -3.20 3.38 -8.47
N GLY A 180 -2.55 2.47 -7.75
CA GLY A 180 -1.35 1.77 -8.18
C GLY A 180 -0.12 2.20 -7.36
N PRO A 181 1.12 2.15 -7.91
CA PRO A 181 1.50 1.68 -9.24
C PRO A 181 1.52 0.15 -9.35
N VAL A 182 1.33 -0.37 -10.54
CA VAL A 182 1.54 -1.77 -10.90
C VAL A 182 2.61 -1.86 -11.98
N LEU A 183 3.65 -2.66 -11.75
CA LEU A 183 4.68 -2.89 -12.77
C LEU A 183 4.24 -4.01 -13.71
N VAL A 184 4.19 -3.70 -15.00
CA VAL A 184 3.81 -4.62 -16.07
C VAL A 184 4.88 -4.57 -17.15
N SER A 185 5.63 -5.65 -17.32
CA SER A 185 6.82 -5.67 -18.18
C SER A 185 7.75 -4.49 -17.81
N ASP A 186 8.00 -3.57 -18.73
CA ASP A 186 8.87 -2.41 -18.56
C ASP A 186 8.10 -1.10 -18.27
N ARG A 187 6.91 -1.18 -17.68
CA ARG A 187 6.04 -0.02 -17.46
C ARG A 187 5.40 -0.06 -16.09
N LEU A 188 5.43 1.06 -15.38
CA LEU A 188 4.57 1.31 -14.24
C LEU A 188 3.24 1.84 -14.76
N VAL A 189 2.15 1.27 -14.27
CA VAL A 189 0.79 1.63 -14.66
C VAL A 189 0.07 2.19 -13.46
N VAL A 190 -0.58 3.33 -13.62
CA VAL A 190 -1.46 3.96 -12.62
C VAL A 190 -2.81 4.26 -13.25
N GLY A 191 -3.87 4.14 -12.47
CA GLY A 191 -5.22 4.52 -12.84
C GLY A 191 -5.65 5.80 -12.15
N GLY A 192 -6.40 6.65 -12.82
CA GLY A 192 -6.92 7.89 -12.25
C GLY A 192 -8.45 7.91 -12.19
N SER A 193 -9.00 8.50 -11.13
CA SER A 193 -10.45 8.66 -10.92
C SER A 193 -11.16 9.50 -11.99
N HIS A 194 -10.39 10.20 -12.84
CA HIS A 194 -10.89 11.01 -13.96
C HIS A 194 -10.99 10.26 -15.29
N GLY A 195 -10.75 8.94 -15.28
CA GLY A 195 -10.88 8.11 -16.49
C GLY A 195 -9.65 8.12 -17.40
N LEU A 196 -8.45 8.26 -16.84
CA LEU A 196 -7.20 8.06 -17.57
C LEU A 196 -6.33 7.03 -16.84
N ALA A 197 -5.69 6.15 -17.61
CA ALA A 197 -4.55 5.35 -17.14
C ALA A 197 -3.27 5.95 -17.72
N MET A 198 -2.21 6.00 -16.91
CA MET A 198 -0.90 6.50 -17.33
C MET A 198 0.15 5.41 -17.21
N THR A 199 1.10 5.40 -18.13
CA THR A 199 2.25 4.50 -18.11
C THR A 199 3.53 5.29 -17.97
N ILE A 200 4.41 4.85 -17.06
CA ILE A 200 5.62 5.56 -16.64
C ILE A 200 6.80 4.59 -16.74
N SER A 201 7.95 5.08 -17.18
CA SER A 201 9.20 4.31 -17.21
C SER A 201 9.64 3.97 -15.78
N PRO A 202 9.83 2.68 -15.44
CA PRO A 202 10.36 2.31 -14.13
C PRO A 202 11.84 2.72 -13.95
N TYR A 203 12.54 3.00 -15.02
CA TYR A 203 13.96 3.33 -15.03
C TYR A 203 14.22 4.82 -14.85
N THR A 204 13.44 5.66 -15.55
CA THR A 204 13.66 7.12 -15.62
C THR A 204 12.56 7.95 -14.97
N GLY A 205 11.37 7.37 -14.75
CA GLY A 205 10.20 8.10 -14.29
C GLY A 205 9.47 8.89 -15.40
N GLU A 206 9.93 8.82 -16.65
CA GLU A 206 9.32 9.53 -17.76
C GLU A 206 7.94 8.94 -18.11
N LEU A 207 7.01 9.82 -18.50
CA LEU A 207 5.71 9.42 -19.02
C LEU A 207 5.88 8.74 -20.38
N LEU A 208 5.43 7.48 -20.49
CA LEU A 208 5.50 6.69 -21.72
C LEU A 208 4.21 6.75 -22.53
N GLY A 209 3.08 7.02 -21.91
CA GLY A 209 1.80 7.11 -22.58
C GLY A 209 0.61 7.28 -21.66
N MET A 210 -0.52 7.60 -22.24
CA MET A 210 -1.80 7.76 -21.58
C MET A 210 -2.88 7.01 -22.37
N GLN A 211 -3.80 6.39 -21.66
CA GLN A 211 -4.91 5.64 -22.22
C GLN A 211 -6.23 6.10 -21.59
N PRO A 212 -7.19 6.62 -22.38
CA PRO A 212 -8.52 6.86 -21.90
C PRO A 212 -9.21 5.57 -21.45
N MET A 213 -9.87 5.62 -20.31
CA MET A 213 -10.64 4.54 -19.75
C MET A 213 -12.14 4.83 -19.86
N PRO A 214 -13.02 3.81 -19.87
CA PRO A 214 -14.48 4.01 -19.98
C PRO A 214 -15.10 4.86 -18.86
N ALA A 215 -14.48 4.86 -17.69
CA ALA A 215 -14.83 5.67 -16.51
C ALA A 215 -13.60 5.79 -15.59
N GLY A 216 -13.76 6.38 -14.40
CA GLY A 216 -12.74 6.43 -13.38
C GLY A 216 -12.21 5.04 -13.02
N VAL A 217 -10.97 4.99 -12.53
CA VAL A 217 -10.32 3.78 -12.02
C VAL A 217 -9.97 4.02 -10.56
N SER A 218 -10.74 3.40 -9.66
CA SER A 218 -10.61 3.60 -8.20
C SER A 218 -9.87 2.46 -7.48
N ILE A 219 -9.55 1.38 -8.19
CA ILE A 219 -8.77 0.27 -7.67
C ILE A 219 -7.58 -0.03 -8.59
N PRO A 220 -6.45 -0.50 -8.01
CA PRO A 220 -5.27 -0.83 -8.82
C PRO A 220 -5.59 -1.90 -9.88
N PRO A 221 -5.03 -1.78 -11.10
CA PRO A 221 -5.14 -2.84 -12.09
C PRO A 221 -4.43 -4.11 -11.61
N ILE A 222 -4.82 -5.24 -12.16
CA ILE A 222 -4.20 -6.54 -11.88
C ILE A 222 -3.63 -7.16 -13.15
N VAL A 223 -2.59 -7.97 -12.98
CA VAL A 223 -1.99 -8.74 -14.07
C VAL A 223 -2.29 -10.22 -13.88
N ALA A 224 -2.87 -10.86 -14.88
CA ALA A 224 -3.09 -12.29 -14.90
C ALA A 224 -2.96 -12.83 -16.34
N GLY A 225 -2.25 -13.95 -16.52
CA GLY A 225 -2.06 -14.58 -17.83
C GLY A 225 -1.53 -13.62 -18.90
N GLU A 226 -0.48 -12.86 -18.58
CA GLU A 226 0.16 -11.86 -19.47
C GLU A 226 -0.77 -10.71 -19.90
N THR A 227 -1.93 -10.58 -19.26
CA THR A 227 -2.93 -9.55 -19.56
C THR A 227 -3.10 -8.62 -18.37
N LEU A 228 -3.17 -7.32 -18.65
CA LEU A 228 -3.48 -6.28 -17.66
C LEU A 228 -4.99 -6.02 -17.66
N TYR A 229 -5.60 -6.17 -16.50
CA TYR A 229 -7.03 -5.94 -16.30
C TYR A 229 -7.25 -4.68 -15.48
N PHE A 230 -8.15 -3.84 -15.97
CA PHE A 230 -8.70 -2.71 -15.24
C PHE A 230 -10.15 -2.98 -14.90
N LEU A 231 -10.58 -2.55 -13.72
CA LEU A 231 -11.99 -2.41 -13.40
C LEU A 231 -12.29 -0.92 -13.26
N SER A 232 -13.11 -0.41 -14.16
CA SER A 232 -13.55 0.97 -14.10
C SER A 232 -14.82 1.13 -13.25
N ASP A 233 -15.08 2.33 -12.75
CA ASP A 233 -16.17 2.62 -11.81
C ASP A 233 -17.57 2.39 -12.39
N ASN A 234 -17.70 2.20 -13.70
CA ASN A 234 -18.92 1.77 -14.38
C ASN A 234 -19.00 0.25 -14.64
N ALA A 235 -18.17 -0.54 -13.95
CA ALA A 235 -18.12 -2.01 -14.03
C ALA A 235 -17.77 -2.57 -15.42
N ARG A 236 -16.87 -1.90 -16.14
CA ARG A 236 -16.33 -2.34 -17.44
C ARG A 236 -14.82 -2.51 -17.40
#